data_95cd351faca7f4efc92aaef959aa8781
#
_entry.id   95cd351faca7f4efc92aaef959aa8781
#
_cell.length_a   1.000
_cell.length_b   1.000
_cell.length_c   1.000
_cell.angle_alpha   90.00
_cell.angle_beta   90.00
_cell.angle_gamma   90.00
#
_symmetry.space_group_name_H-M   'P 1'
#
loop_
_entity.id
_entity.type
_entity.pdbx_description
1 polymer ?
#
loop_
_entity_poly.entity_id
_entity_poly.type
_entity_poly.pdbx_seq_one_letter_code
_entity_poly.pdbx_strand_id
1 'polypeptide(L)'
;MTRFSDEDRERIRGELVEAGRELFTRHGFERTRIKDVTEAVDIGTSTFYQFFDSKEMLYVAVLKRERDRLIERVDAAVAAAATPREEVRTMLETLFDEVRSDPLISRLIVENELQALLDQLSESERESLAADPPGEPLGYADRWVEEPSFRFDDPDLVRDAVTSLVFTTRSQELVREPGTATEPARVDRALIDTIVDGLFVDAAGEAAAE
;
A
#
# COMPACT_ATOMS: atom_id res chain seq x y z
N MET A 1 -19.60 15.40 -29.97
CA MET A 1 -18.58 15.05 -28.95
C MET A 1 -18.61 16.13 -27.88
N THR A 2 -19.06 15.84 -26.70
CA THR A 2 -19.05 16.77 -25.57
C THR A 2 -17.60 17.00 -25.17
N ARG A 3 -17.13 18.22 -25.32
CA ARG A 3 -15.77 18.59 -24.92
C ARG A 3 -15.86 18.96 -23.43
N PHE A 4 -15.40 18.08 -22.58
CA PHE A 4 -15.30 18.35 -21.14
C PHE A 4 -14.22 19.44 -20.92
N SER A 5 -14.44 20.32 -19.94
CA SER A 5 -13.38 21.19 -19.43
C SER A 5 -12.32 20.36 -18.70
N ASP A 6 -11.15 20.91 -18.45
CA ASP A 6 -10.09 20.22 -17.69
C ASP A 6 -10.56 19.89 -16.27
N GLU A 7 -11.33 20.78 -15.64
CA GLU A 7 -11.96 20.57 -14.33
C GLU A 7 -13.00 19.43 -14.35
N ASP A 8 -13.84 19.38 -15.40
CA ASP A 8 -14.78 18.27 -15.57
C ASP A 8 -14.06 16.93 -15.77
N ARG A 9 -12.97 16.94 -16.54
CA ARG A 9 -12.17 15.73 -16.77
C ARG A 9 -11.59 15.20 -15.48
N GLU A 10 -11.01 16.07 -14.66
CA GLU A 10 -10.41 15.67 -13.37
C GLU A 10 -11.48 15.14 -12.41
N ARG A 11 -12.62 15.82 -12.32
CA ARG A 11 -13.76 15.38 -11.50
C ARG A 11 -14.27 14.01 -11.94
N ILE A 12 -14.57 13.83 -13.23
CA ILE A 12 -15.10 12.55 -13.75
C ILE A 12 -14.07 11.42 -13.57
N ARG A 13 -12.77 11.71 -13.80
CA ARG A 13 -11.71 10.74 -13.55
C ARG A 13 -11.67 10.32 -12.07
N GLY A 14 -11.79 11.27 -11.17
CA GLY A 14 -11.87 11.02 -9.73
C GLY A 14 -13.10 10.18 -9.34
N GLU A 15 -14.26 10.49 -9.90
CA GLU A 15 -15.49 9.72 -9.67
C GLU A 15 -15.40 8.29 -10.20
N LEU A 16 -14.78 8.08 -11.36
CA LEU A 16 -14.51 6.74 -11.92
C LEU A 16 -13.57 5.92 -11.04
N VAL A 17 -12.51 6.54 -10.50
CA VAL A 17 -11.57 5.87 -9.58
C VAL A 17 -12.29 5.48 -8.29
N GLU A 18 -13.12 6.36 -7.72
CA GLU A 18 -13.84 6.05 -6.48
C GLU A 18 -14.91 4.96 -6.68
N ALA A 19 -15.70 5.03 -7.77
CA ALA A 19 -16.64 3.98 -8.13
C ALA A 19 -15.94 2.64 -8.40
N GLY A 20 -14.79 2.69 -9.10
CA GLY A 20 -13.92 1.52 -9.31
C GLY A 20 -13.46 0.92 -7.98
N ARG A 21 -12.99 1.76 -7.05
CA ARG A 21 -12.59 1.35 -5.70
C ARG A 21 -13.68 0.56 -4.98
N GLU A 22 -14.89 1.13 -4.92
CA GLU A 22 -16.02 0.48 -4.25
C GLU A 22 -16.38 -0.88 -4.88
N LEU A 23 -16.44 -0.92 -6.22
CA LEU A 23 -16.83 -2.12 -6.94
C LEU A 23 -15.75 -3.20 -6.88
N PHE A 24 -14.47 -2.85 -7.03
CA PHE A 24 -13.37 -3.79 -6.91
C PHE A 24 -13.23 -4.33 -5.47
N THR A 25 -13.44 -3.49 -4.47
CA THR A 25 -13.49 -3.93 -3.07
C THR A 25 -14.58 -4.97 -2.84
N ARG A 26 -15.78 -4.70 -3.35
CA ARG A 26 -16.97 -5.53 -3.12
C ARG A 26 -16.99 -6.81 -3.94
N HIS A 27 -16.60 -6.76 -5.20
CA HIS A 27 -16.79 -7.83 -6.18
C HIS A 27 -15.49 -8.46 -6.66
N GLY A 28 -14.34 -7.83 -6.42
CA GLY A 28 -13.06 -8.16 -7.01
C GLY A 28 -12.91 -7.67 -8.44
N PHE A 29 -11.67 -7.73 -8.95
CA PHE A 29 -11.34 -7.27 -10.30
C PHE A 29 -12.10 -8.04 -11.39
N GLU A 30 -12.08 -9.38 -11.34
CA GLU A 30 -12.65 -10.23 -12.39
C GLU A 30 -14.16 -10.03 -12.59
N ARG A 31 -14.91 -9.85 -11.51
CA ARG A 31 -16.38 -9.73 -11.56
C ARG A 31 -16.87 -8.33 -11.83
N THR A 32 -16.05 -7.31 -11.68
CA THR A 32 -16.39 -5.92 -11.96
C THR A 32 -16.32 -5.67 -13.46
N ARG A 33 -17.37 -5.09 -14.04
CA ARG A 33 -17.44 -4.73 -15.46
C ARG A 33 -17.36 -3.20 -15.61
N ILE A 34 -16.81 -2.74 -16.74
CA ILE A 34 -16.79 -1.30 -17.07
C ILE A 34 -18.19 -0.70 -17.02
N LYS A 35 -19.21 -1.47 -17.45
CA LYS A 35 -20.61 -1.02 -17.40
C LYS A 35 -21.06 -0.71 -15.97
N ASP A 36 -20.69 -1.53 -15.00
CA ASP A 36 -21.08 -1.33 -13.59
C ASP A 36 -20.46 -0.02 -13.05
N VAL A 37 -19.20 0.24 -13.41
CA VAL A 37 -18.50 1.49 -13.03
C VAL A 37 -19.13 2.71 -13.68
N THR A 38 -19.45 2.64 -14.99
CA THR A 38 -20.04 3.77 -15.73
C THR A 38 -21.45 4.08 -15.29
N GLU A 39 -22.23 3.07 -14.91
CA GLU A 39 -23.57 3.24 -14.31
C GLU A 39 -23.51 3.92 -12.94
N ALA A 40 -22.49 3.62 -12.12
CA ALA A 40 -22.31 4.25 -10.82
C ALA A 40 -21.97 5.75 -10.91
N VAL A 41 -21.38 6.20 -12.03
CA VAL A 41 -20.99 7.61 -12.27
C VAL A 41 -21.96 8.33 -13.22
N ASP A 42 -23.01 7.64 -13.69
CA ASP A 42 -24.00 8.15 -14.65
C ASP A 42 -23.38 8.66 -15.97
N ILE A 43 -22.45 7.90 -16.53
CA ILE A 43 -21.85 8.18 -17.85
C ILE A 43 -21.99 6.99 -18.79
N GLY A 44 -21.84 7.25 -20.10
CA GLY A 44 -21.82 6.18 -21.10
C GLY A 44 -20.48 5.44 -21.14
N THR A 45 -20.50 4.15 -21.48
CA THR A 45 -19.29 3.34 -21.66
C THR A 45 -18.29 3.95 -22.68
N SER A 46 -18.78 4.62 -23.71
CA SER A 46 -17.93 5.35 -24.67
C SER A 46 -17.22 6.55 -24.03
N THR A 47 -17.78 7.12 -22.98
CA THR A 47 -17.17 8.20 -22.22
C THR A 47 -16.04 7.67 -21.33
N PHE A 48 -16.19 6.48 -20.75
CA PHE A 48 -15.17 5.82 -19.97
C PHE A 48 -13.82 5.77 -20.73
N TYR A 49 -13.85 5.34 -21.99
CA TYR A 49 -12.65 5.22 -22.82
C TYR A 49 -11.99 6.57 -23.21
N GLN A 50 -12.55 7.71 -22.79
CA GLN A 50 -11.87 9.00 -22.85
C GLN A 50 -10.96 9.26 -21.63
N PHE A 51 -11.07 8.43 -20.58
CA PHE A 51 -10.35 8.56 -19.32
C PHE A 51 -9.41 7.38 -19.02
N PHE A 52 -9.81 6.17 -19.41
CA PHE A 52 -9.05 4.95 -19.18
C PHE A 52 -9.12 4.04 -20.41
N ASP A 53 -7.98 3.57 -20.87
CA ASP A 53 -7.89 2.71 -22.05
C ASP A 53 -8.49 1.31 -21.81
N SER A 54 -8.44 0.86 -20.54
CA SER A 54 -8.95 -0.45 -20.14
C SER A 54 -9.46 -0.46 -18.69
N LYS A 55 -10.10 -1.55 -18.29
CA LYS A 55 -10.48 -1.82 -16.88
C LYS A 55 -9.22 -1.96 -16.00
N GLU A 56 -8.20 -2.56 -16.56
CA GLU A 56 -6.89 -2.75 -15.96
C GLU A 56 -6.26 -1.40 -15.59
N MET A 57 -6.29 -0.42 -16.49
CA MET A 57 -5.79 0.94 -16.23
C MET A 57 -6.60 1.69 -15.18
N LEU A 58 -7.92 1.49 -15.11
CA LEU A 58 -8.73 1.99 -14.01
C LEU A 58 -8.30 1.33 -12.68
N TYR A 59 -8.10 0.01 -12.68
CA TYR A 59 -7.69 -0.71 -11.45
C TYR A 59 -6.32 -0.26 -10.96
N VAL A 60 -5.36 -0.07 -11.87
CA VAL A 60 -4.06 0.52 -11.54
C VAL A 60 -4.23 1.91 -10.89
N ALA A 61 -5.09 2.76 -11.45
CA ALA A 61 -5.35 4.09 -10.89
C ALA A 61 -5.98 4.01 -9.48
N VAL A 62 -6.86 3.03 -9.25
CA VAL A 62 -7.42 2.75 -7.91
C VAL A 62 -6.30 2.34 -6.94
N LEU A 63 -5.45 1.38 -7.32
CA LEU A 63 -4.37 0.88 -6.47
C LEU A 63 -3.34 1.98 -6.16
N LYS A 64 -3.00 2.83 -7.14
CA LYS A 64 -2.12 4.00 -6.91
C LYS A 64 -2.74 4.93 -5.87
N ARG A 65 -4.02 5.25 -5.99
CA ARG A 65 -4.72 6.13 -5.04
C ARG A 65 -4.79 5.53 -3.62
N GLU A 66 -5.05 4.23 -3.50
CA GLU A 66 -5.04 3.56 -2.18
C GLU A 66 -3.66 3.57 -1.55
N ARG A 67 -2.61 3.35 -2.35
CA ARG A 67 -1.24 3.47 -1.88
C ARG A 67 -0.91 4.89 -1.40
N ASP A 68 -1.29 5.90 -2.16
CA ASP A 68 -1.02 7.30 -1.81
C ASP A 68 -1.75 7.66 -0.49
N ARG A 69 -3.00 7.22 -0.32
CA ARG A 69 -3.74 7.34 0.95
C ARG A 69 -3.05 6.62 2.11
N LEU A 70 -2.48 5.44 1.87
CA LEU A 70 -1.71 4.72 2.87
C LEU A 70 -0.46 5.51 3.28
N ILE A 71 0.29 6.03 2.31
CA ILE A 71 1.48 6.85 2.55
C ILE A 71 1.09 8.09 3.37
N GLU A 72 0.05 8.83 2.99
CA GLU A 72 -0.43 10.00 3.73
C GLU A 72 -0.77 9.66 5.19
N ARG A 73 -1.40 8.52 5.45
CA ARG A 73 -1.72 8.08 6.82
C ARG A 73 -0.47 7.71 7.62
N VAL A 74 0.47 7.02 6.99
CA VAL A 74 1.76 6.69 7.62
C VAL A 74 2.53 7.96 7.92
N ASP A 75 2.61 8.90 6.97
CA ASP A 75 3.29 10.18 7.14
C ASP A 75 2.71 10.99 8.31
N ALA A 76 1.37 11.08 8.38
CA ALA A 76 0.70 11.78 9.46
C ALA A 76 0.95 11.11 10.83
N ALA A 77 0.98 9.80 10.88
CA ALA A 77 1.23 9.03 12.10
C ALA A 77 2.69 9.17 12.57
N VAL A 78 3.64 9.03 11.66
CA VAL A 78 5.08 9.18 11.93
C VAL A 78 5.44 10.60 12.35
N ALA A 79 4.82 11.62 11.73
CA ALA A 79 5.04 13.03 12.11
C ALA A 79 4.65 13.37 13.55
N ALA A 80 3.81 12.56 14.18
CA ALA A 80 3.40 12.72 15.58
C ALA A 80 4.35 12.02 16.58
N ALA A 81 5.26 11.18 16.11
CA ALA A 81 6.21 10.45 16.96
C ALA A 81 7.34 11.36 17.45
N ALA A 82 7.81 11.14 18.68
CA ALA A 82 8.84 11.95 19.32
C ALA A 82 10.27 11.44 19.10
N THR A 83 10.43 10.17 18.71
CA THR A 83 11.73 9.52 18.55
C THR A 83 11.74 8.61 17.32
N PRO A 84 12.91 8.36 16.70
CA PRO A 84 13.03 7.41 15.58
C PRO A 84 12.47 6.00 15.91
N ARG A 85 12.65 5.55 17.14
CA ARG A 85 12.09 4.27 17.62
C ARG A 85 10.56 4.27 17.62
N GLU A 86 9.94 5.39 18.03
CA GLU A 86 8.48 5.57 17.95
C GLU A 86 8.00 5.73 16.51
N GLU A 87 8.76 6.41 15.64
CA GLU A 87 8.45 6.51 14.22
C GLU A 87 8.35 5.14 13.56
N VAL A 88 9.34 4.27 13.75
CA VAL A 88 9.34 2.90 13.22
C VAL A 88 8.15 2.11 13.77
N ARG A 89 7.91 2.20 15.08
CA ARG A 89 6.77 1.52 15.72
C ARG A 89 5.45 1.95 15.12
N THR A 90 5.20 3.24 15.10
CA THR A 90 3.95 3.81 14.61
C THR A 90 3.72 3.52 13.13
N MET A 91 4.78 3.57 12.32
CA MET A 91 4.73 3.17 10.93
C MET A 91 4.29 1.70 10.78
N LEU A 92 4.92 0.77 11.50
CA LEU A 92 4.59 -0.66 11.43
C LEU A 92 3.15 -0.93 11.92
N GLU A 93 2.73 -0.29 13.01
CA GLU A 93 1.35 -0.39 13.51
C GLU A 93 0.35 0.08 12.46
N THR A 94 0.59 1.24 11.84
CA THR A 94 -0.26 1.79 10.78
C THR A 94 -0.30 0.87 9.56
N LEU A 95 0.84 0.38 9.09
CA LEU A 95 0.91 -0.54 7.95
C LEU A 95 0.15 -1.84 8.21
N PHE A 96 0.31 -2.44 9.38
CA PHE A 96 -0.37 -3.69 9.72
C PHE A 96 -1.89 -3.51 9.85
N ASP A 97 -2.33 -2.42 10.45
CA ASP A 97 -3.75 -2.10 10.58
C ASP A 97 -4.39 -1.85 9.20
N GLU A 98 -3.71 -1.13 8.32
CA GLU A 98 -4.21 -0.85 6.96
C GLU A 98 -4.28 -2.12 6.10
N VAL A 99 -3.24 -2.94 6.11
CA VAL A 99 -3.23 -4.21 5.37
C VAL A 99 -4.33 -5.16 5.87
N ARG A 100 -4.68 -5.08 7.16
CA ARG A 100 -5.77 -5.87 7.74
C ARG A 100 -7.15 -5.32 7.39
N SER A 101 -7.32 -4.00 7.41
CA SER A 101 -8.62 -3.36 7.27
C SER A 101 -9.04 -3.10 5.83
N ASP A 102 -8.08 -2.93 4.90
CA ASP A 102 -8.37 -2.65 3.49
C ASP A 102 -8.20 -3.89 2.60
N PRO A 103 -9.31 -4.42 2.03
CA PRO A 103 -9.26 -5.58 1.16
C PRO A 103 -8.44 -5.37 -0.13
N LEU A 104 -8.36 -4.12 -0.65
CA LEU A 104 -7.56 -3.83 -1.86
C LEU A 104 -6.08 -3.87 -1.54
N ILE A 105 -5.66 -3.27 -0.43
CA ILE A 105 -4.27 -3.34 0.04
C ILE A 105 -3.89 -4.79 0.33
N SER A 106 -4.78 -5.56 0.96
CA SER A 106 -4.57 -6.98 1.19
C SER A 106 -4.34 -7.76 -0.11
N ARG A 107 -5.17 -7.56 -1.13
CA ARG A 107 -5.03 -8.22 -2.44
C ARG A 107 -3.76 -7.80 -3.16
N LEU A 108 -3.43 -6.51 -3.12
CA LEU A 108 -2.22 -5.96 -3.72
C LEU A 108 -0.97 -6.65 -3.17
N ILE A 109 -0.90 -6.81 -1.84
CA ILE A 109 0.28 -7.34 -1.16
C ILE A 109 0.32 -8.87 -1.19
N VAL A 110 -0.81 -9.54 -0.94
CA VAL A 110 -0.85 -10.98 -0.65
C VAL A 110 -1.18 -11.83 -1.85
N GLU A 111 -2.15 -11.39 -2.67
CA GLU A 111 -2.66 -12.20 -3.78
C GLU A 111 -1.82 -12.03 -5.06
N ASN A 112 -0.77 -11.22 -5.00
CA ASN A 112 0.09 -10.89 -6.16
C ASN A 112 -0.73 -10.40 -7.37
N GLU A 113 -1.91 -9.81 -7.09
CA GLU A 113 -2.85 -9.33 -8.12
C GLU A 113 -2.19 -8.27 -9.01
N LEU A 114 -1.29 -7.46 -8.44
CA LEU A 114 -0.56 -6.46 -9.21
C LEU A 114 0.31 -7.11 -10.30
N GLN A 115 1.03 -8.18 -10.00
CA GLN A 115 1.86 -8.86 -11.00
C GLN A 115 0.99 -9.49 -12.10
N ALA A 116 -0.08 -10.17 -11.72
CA ALA A 116 -1.04 -10.75 -12.67
C ALA A 116 -1.70 -9.65 -13.53
N LEU A 117 -1.94 -8.48 -12.97
CA LEU A 117 -2.45 -7.31 -13.69
C LEU A 117 -1.41 -6.75 -14.66
N LEU A 118 -0.17 -6.55 -14.22
CA LEU A 118 0.92 -6.05 -15.07
C LEU A 118 1.18 -6.96 -16.28
N ASP A 119 1.00 -8.27 -16.10
CA ASP A 119 1.13 -9.24 -17.19
C ASP A 119 0.01 -9.11 -18.25
N GLN A 120 -1.13 -8.55 -17.90
CA GLN A 120 -2.26 -8.32 -18.80
C GLN A 120 -2.19 -6.97 -19.54
N LEU A 121 -1.34 -6.03 -19.08
CA LEU A 121 -1.20 -4.73 -19.70
C LEU A 121 -0.51 -4.82 -21.06
N SER A 122 -0.99 -4.02 -22.01
CA SER A 122 -0.31 -3.75 -23.26
C SER A 122 1.01 -3.01 -23.03
N GLU A 123 1.91 -3.02 -24.03
CA GLU A 123 3.19 -2.31 -23.95
C GLU A 123 2.99 -0.81 -23.68
N SER A 124 2.04 -0.17 -24.37
CA SER A 124 1.74 1.26 -24.19
C SER A 124 1.22 1.58 -22.79
N GLU A 125 0.45 0.67 -22.16
CA GLU A 125 -0.03 0.83 -20.79
C GLU A 125 1.11 0.69 -19.78
N ARG A 126 2.05 -0.25 -20.01
CA ARG A 126 3.26 -0.39 -19.20
C ARG A 126 4.17 0.83 -19.29
N GLU A 127 4.37 1.38 -20.49
CA GLU A 127 5.10 2.63 -20.68
C GLU A 127 4.46 3.80 -19.95
N SER A 128 3.12 3.90 -19.97
CA SER A 128 2.38 4.91 -19.24
C SER A 128 2.55 4.81 -17.73
N LEU A 129 2.62 3.57 -17.21
CA LEU A 129 2.91 3.33 -15.79
C LEU A 129 4.35 3.66 -15.42
N ALA A 130 5.30 3.34 -16.29
CA ALA A 130 6.71 3.65 -16.07
C ALA A 130 7.00 5.17 -16.10
N ALA A 131 6.18 5.95 -16.84
CA ALA A 131 6.30 7.41 -16.89
C ALA A 131 5.84 8.10 -15.59
N ASP A 132 5.02 7.43 -14.78
CA ASP A 132 4.53 7.91 -13.49
C ASP A 132 4.74 6.80 -12.44
N PRO A 133 6.01 6.53 -12.06
CA PRO A 133 6.30 5.47 -11.11
C PRO A 133 5.67 5.80 -9.75
N PRO A 134 5.28 4.77 -9.01
CA PRO A 134 4.88 4.94 -7.64
C PRO A 134 5.99 5.65 -6.84
N GLY A 135 5.65 6.65 -6.04
CA GLY A 135 6.59 7.29 -5.12
C GLY A 135 7.27 6.24 -4.23
N GLU A 136 8.51 6.50 -3.84
CA GLU A 136 9.27 5.57 -2.99
C GLU A 136 8.54 5.37 -1.66
N PRO A 137 8.15 4.13 -1.34
CA PRO A 137 7.64 3.82 -0.02
C PRO A 137 8.80 3.94 0.99
N LEU A 138 8.49 4.45 2.19
CA LEU A 138 9.43 4.48 3.31
C LEU A 138 10.65 5.40 3.14
N GLY A 139 10.46 6.64 2.65
CA GLY A 139 11.51 7.67 2.61
C GLY A 139 12.15 8.00 3.97
N TYR A 140 11.61 7.42 5.06
CA TYR A 140 12.19 7.53 6.41
C TYR A 140 13.45 6.69 6.62
N ALA A 141 13.63 5.60 5.86
CA ALA A 141 14.77 4.69 6.02
C ALA A 141 16.10 5.41 5.89
N ASP A 142 16.21 6.37 4.96
CA ASP A 142 17.42 7.18 4.79
C ASP A 142 17.78 7.97 6.04
N ARG A 143 16.78 8.52 6.74
CA ARG A 143 16.97 9.26 7.98
C ARG A 143 17.28 8.34 9.17
N TRP A 144 16.62 7.18 9.24
CA TRP A 144 16.83 6.26 10.36
C TRP A 144 18.23 5.65 10.38
N VAL A 145 18.80 5.34 9.20
CA VAL A 145 20.17 4.77 9.15
C VAL A 145 21.26 5.78 9.56
N GLU A 146 20.95 7.07 9.60
CA GLU A 146 21.82 8.11 10.12
C GLU A 146 21.81 8.21 11.66
N GLU A 147 20.85 7.56 12.33
CA GLU A 147 20.73 7.58 13.78
C GLU A 147 21.76 6.65 14.44
N PRO A 148 22.59 7.15 15.40
CA PRO A 148 23.62 6.34 16.02
C PRO A 148 23.12 5.07 16.75
N SER A 149 21.86 5.10 17.19
CA SER A 149 21.21 3.96 17.86
C SER A 149 20.58 2.96 16.88
N PHE A 150 20.56 3.26 15.58
CA PHE A 150 20.00 2.37 14.56
C PHE A 150 21.04 1.34 14.14
N ARG A 151 20.66 0.08 14.04
CA ARG A 151 21.60 -1.04 13.84
C ARG A 151 22.13 -1.17 12.42
N PHE A 152 21.36 -0.73 11.43
CA PHE A 152 21.64 -0.91 10.01
C PHE A 152 22.03 0.42 9.38
N ASP A 153 22.96 0.39 8.42
CA ASP A 153 23.47 1.53 7.66
C ASP A 153 23.04 1.54 6.20
N ASP A 154 22.26 0.52 5.78
CA ASP A 154 21.74 0.36 4.43
C ASP A 154 20.22 0.62 4.41
N PRO A 155 19.75 1.76 3.85
CA PRO A 155 18.32 2.10 3.79
C PRO A 155 17.53 1.15 2.88
N ASP A 156 18.14 0.59 1.83
CA ASP A 156 17.46 -0.34 0.93
C ASP A 156 17.18 -1.68 1.64
N LEU A 157 18.13 -2.15 2.42
CA LEU A 157 17.93 -3.33 3.27
C LEU A 157 16.77 -3.12 4.26
N VAL A 158 16.66 -1.92 4.84
CA VAL A 158 15.56 -1.59 5.77
C VAL A 158 14.22 -1.59 5.05
N ARG A 159 14.13 -0.99 3.86
CA ARG A 159 12.91 -0.97 3.03
C ARG A 159 12.47 -2.38 2.65
N ASP A 160 13.40 -3.20 2.19
CA ASP A 160 13.15 -4.60 1.79
C ASP A 160 12.71 -5.46 2.98
N ALA A 161 13.34 -5.28 4.14
CA ALA A 161 12.98 -5.99 5.37
C ALA A 161 11.57 -5.65 5.83
N VAL A 162 11.19 -4.36 5.85
CA VAL A 162 9.84 -3.92 6.22
C VAL A 162 8.79 -4.45 5.23
N THR A 163 9.07 -4.35 3.93
CA THR A 163 8.17 -4.87 2.88
C THR A 163 7.97 -6.38 3.03
N SER A 164 9.04 -7.14 3.21
CA SER A 164 9.00 -8.59 3.42
C SER A 164 8.23 -8.98 4.68
N LEU A 165 8.37 -8.19 5.75
CA LEU A 165 7.66 -8.41 6.99
C LEU A 165 6.14 -8.24 6.83
N VAL A 166 5.71 -7.14 6.22
CA VAL A 166 4.28 -6.88 5.97
C VAL A 166 3.68 -8.00 5.13
N PHE A 167 4.38 -8.42 4.08
CA PHE A 167 3.97 -9.54 3.23
C PHE A 167 3.84 -10.85 4.02
N THR A 168 4.86 -11.20 4.80
CA THR A 168 4.90 -12.46 5.56
C THR A 168 3.80 -12.52 6.63
N THR A 169 3.59 -11.43 7.34
CA THR A 169 2.57 -11.34 8.41
C THR A 169 1.17 -11.55 7.83
N ARG A 170 0.89 -10.94 6.70
CA ARG A 170 -0.42 -11.08 6.05
C ARG A 170 -0.63 -12.47 5.45
N SER A 171 0.38 -13.04 4.82
CA SER A 171 0.31 -14.40 4.27
C SER A 171 0.01 -15.45 5.35
N GLN A 172 0.51 -15.25 6.57
CA GLN A 172 0.22 -16.13 7.70
C GLN A 172 -1.26 -16.11 8.13
N GLU A 173 -1.94 -14.95 8.03
CA GLU A 173 -3.36 -14.88 8.35
C GLU A 173 -4.22 -15.73 7.41
N LEU A 174 -3.85 -15.83 6.13
CA LEU A 174 -4.56 -16.65 5.14
C LEU A 174 -4.41 -18.15 5.36
N VAL A 175 -3.29 -18.58 5.96
CA VAL A 175 -2.96 -20.00 6.19
C VAL A 175 -3.41 -20.47 7.58
N ARG A 176 -3.93 -19.57 8.40
CA ARG A 176 -4.24 -19.83 9.81
C ARG A 176 -5.43 -20.78 9.95
N GLU A 177 -5.26 -21.89 10.66
CA GLU A 177 -6.33 -22.82 10.94
C GLU A 177 -7.38 -22.22 11.90
N PRO A 178 -8.68 -22.51 11.68
CA PRO A 178 -9.73 -22.14 12.62
C PRO A 178 -9.47 -22.77 14.00
N GLY A 179 -9.37 -21.96 15.05
CA GLY A 179 -9.17 -22.44 16.42
C GLY A 179 -7.79 -22.12 17.03
N THR A 180 -6.95 -21.39 16.33
CA THR A 180 -5.69 -20.87 16.92
C THR A 180 -6.02 -19.91 18.06
N ALA A 181 -5.50 -20.17 19.26
CA ALA A 181 -5.89 -19.48 20.51
C ALA A 181 -5.38 -18.02 20.63
N THR A 182 -4.52 -17.55 19.73
CA THR A 182 -3.90 -16.21 19.83
C THR A 182 -4.60 -15.23 18.88
N GLU A 183 -5.04 -14.10 19.40
CA GLU A 183 -5.60 -13.02 18.60
C GLU A 183 -4.55 -12.45 17.63
N PRO A 184 -4.91 -12.18 16.34
CA PRO A 184 -4.00 -11.61 15.34
C PRO A 184 -3.30 -10.33 15.83
N ALA A 185 -4.04 -9.39 16.41
CA ALA A 185 -3.48 -8.14 16.93
C ALA A 185 -2.42 -8.34 18.03
N ARG A 186 -2.48 -9.44 18.77
CA ARG A 186 -1.45 -9.77 19.78
C ARG A 186 -0.17 -10.29 19.12
N VAL A 187 -0.30 -11.03 18.04
CA VAL A 187 0.86 -11.51 17.26
C VAL A 187 1.56 -10.34 16.62
N ASP A 188 0.81 -9.43 15.97
CA ASP A 188 1.37 -8.23 15.34
C ASP A 188 2.13 -7.37 16.33
N ARG A 189 1.53 -7.12 17.49
CA ARG A 189 2.20 -6.33 18.54
C ARG A 189 3.51 -6.98 18.97
N ALA A 190 3.53 -8.29 19.18
CA ALA A 190 4.73 -9.01 19.55
C ALA A 190 5.81 -8.97 18.45
N LEU A 191 5.39 -9.05 17.17
CA LEU A 191 6.29 -8.90 16.04
C LEU A 191 6.86 -7.49 15.96
N ILE A 192 6.00 -6.46 16.07
CA ILE A 192 6.42 -5.06 16.06
C ILE A 192 7.41 -4.79 17.17
N ASP A 193 7.12 -5.23 18.41
CA ASP A 193 8.04 -5.09 19.55
C ASP A 193 9.40 -5.73 19.25
N THR A 194 9.40 -6.98 18.78
CA THR A 194 10.62 -7.72 18.45
C THR A 194 11.44 -7.01 17.37
N ILE A 195 10.79 -6.47 16.35
CA ILE A 195 11.46 -5.80 15.24
C ILE A 195 12.03 -4.46 15.68
N VAL A 196 11.22 -3.65 16.35
CA VAL A 196 11.67 -2.35 16.86
C VAL A 196 12.87 -2.54 17.80
N ASP A 197 12.83 -3.52 18.70
CA ASP A 197 13.96 -3.84 19.57
C ASP A 197 15.16 -4.39 18.79
N GLY A 198 14.93 -5.08 17.68
CA GLY A 198 15.99 -5.58 16.80
C GLY A 198 16.63 -4.50 15.93
N LEU A 199 15.91 -3.44 15.58
CA LEU A 199 16.41 -2.35 14.74
C LEU A 199 17.24 -1.32 15.51
N PHE A 200 17.09 -1.23 16.83
CA PHE A 200 17.82 -0.26 17.65
C PHE A 200 18.75 -0.96 18.65
N VAL A 201 19.93 -0.38 18.85
CA VAL A 201 20.91 -0.83 19.86
C VAL A 201 20.61 -0.07 21.15
N ASP A 202 20.42 -0.79 22.25
CA ASP A 202 20.30 -0.13 23.55
C ASP A 202 21.67 0.46 23.95
N ALA A 203 21.68 1.73 24.33
CA ALA A 203 22.89 2.45 24.76
C ALA A 203 23.62 1.80 25.96
N ALA A 204 23.06 0.75 26.55
CA ALA A 204 23.62 0.00 27.67
C ALA A 204 24.53 -1.19 27.24
N GLY A 205 24.60 -1.53 25.95
CA GLY A 205 25.34 -2.69 25.44
C GLY A 205 26.85 -2.44 25.22
N GLU A 206 27.29 -1.20 25.08
CA GLU A 206 28.72 -0.89 24.83
C GLU A 206 29.61 -0.95 26.07
N ALA A 207 29.04 -0.92 27.26
CA ALA A 207 29.84 -0.96 28.53
C ALA A 207 30.22 -2.36 28.98
N ALA A 208 29.87 -3.43 28.27
CA ALA A 208 30.14 -4.82 28.67
C ALA A 208 31.14 -5.55 27.76
N ALA A 209 31.74 -4.86 26.79
CA ALA A 209 32.68 -5.45 25.81
C ALA A 209 34.09 -4.84 25.88
N GLU A 210 34.46 -4.15 26.99
CA GLU A 210 35.88 -3.78 27.31
C GLU A 210 36.48 -4.64 28.43
#